data_fe6cd225c7125a44585e4854ebaedf39
#
_entry.id   fe6cd225c7125a44585e4854ebaedf39
#
_cell.length_a   1.000
_cell.length_b   1.000
_cell.length_c   1.000
_cell.angle_alpha   90.00
_cell.angle_beta   90.00
_cell.angle_gamma   90.00
#
_symmetry.space_group_name_H-M   'P 1'
#
loop_
_entity.id
_entity.type
_entity.pdbx_description
1 polymer ?
#
loop_
_entity_poly.entity_id
_entity_poly.type
_entity_poly.pdbx_seq_one_letter_code
_entity_poly.pdbx_strand_id
1 'polypeptide(L)'
;MNNYSNLALSKSKGRIFKEANSLYRTPFQRDRDRIIHSASFRRLKHKTQVFVNTEGDHFRTRITHSIEVAQISRLIAIHLCLNDDLAETLSLAHDLGHTPFGHAGEDALNECMVNFGGFDHNLQTLRIVMFLEHKYLKFKGLNLTLETLDGLLKHNGAIDDLSTVNRLIGLKSFKNKINFTNSGSLEAQISAISDDIAYNNHDIQDGIRAKMFNLNDLIEINFFKDIYKSHKNNIKNNNKDILIYQIIRDSIDLMVRDLIKNTKNNLKTNKVKSLQDVYKLEKPIVCFSSKFLKIEKEVRFFLRSKMDNNKKVLLKNNHGKKIVTKLFYKIKKKPKQFLNADHLKNDPNRAIADFISGMTDRYAINLNKIF
;
A
#
# COMPACT_ATOMS: atom_id res chain seq x y z
N MET A 1 -6.27 0.35 31.67
CA MET A 1 -6.14 0.09 30.21
C MET A 1 -5.29 -1.15 30.05
N ASN A 2 -5.75 -2.13 29.23
CA ASN A 2 -4.89 -3.29 28.94
C ASN A 2 -3.72 -2.79 28.08
N ASN A 3 -2.51 -2.97 28.57
CA ASN A 3 -1.29 -2.61 27.85
C ASN A 3 -0.86 -3.82 27.00
N TYR A 4 -0.80 -3.66 25.67
CA TYR A 4 -0.38 -4.71 24.74
C TYR A 4 1.08 -4.53 24.30
N SER A 5 1.88 -3.77 25.03
CA SER A 5 3.29 -3.52 24.70
C SER A 5 4.14 -4.79 24.61
N ASN A 6 3.73 -5.87 25.28
CA ASN A 6 4.37 -7.19 25.16
C ASN A 6 4.14 -7.86 23.81
N LEU A 7 3.18 -7.39 23.00
CA LEU A 7 2.90 -7.85 21.64
C LEU A 7 3.57 -6.96 20.59
N ALA A 8 4.17 -5.84 21.00
CA ALA A 8 4.86 -4.92 20.11
C ALA A 8 6.21 -5.48 19.64
N LEU A 9 6.55 -5.25 18.40
CA LEU A 9 7.90 -5.48 17.88
C LEU A 9 8.86 -4.38 18.38
N SER A 10 9.26 -4.45 19.64
CA SER A 10 10.11 -3.44 20.27
C SER A 10 11.59 -3.58 19.94
N LYS A 11 12.06 -4.80 19.65
CA LYS A 11 13.45 -5.12 19.31
C LYS A 11 13.54 -5.74 17.93
N SER A 12 14.48 -5.26 17.12
CA SER A 12 14.72 -5.84 15.81
C SER A 12 15.62 -7.08 15.88
N LYS A 13 15.29 -8.11 15.09
CA LYS A 13 16.13 -9.29 14.82
C LYS A 13 17.34 -8.95 13.93
N GLY A 14 17.43 -7.69 13.47
CA GLY A 14 18.51 -7.19 12.66
C GLY A 14 18.16 -7.05 11.17
N ARG A 15 19.20 -7.06 10.34
CA ARG A 15 19.15 -6.80 8.90
C ARG A 15 19.82 -7.93 8.12
N ILE A 16 19.58 -7.99 6.80
CA ILE A 16 20.26 -8.96 5.93
C ILE A 16 21.77 -8.71 5.91
N PHE A 17 22.18 -7.45 5.77
CA PHE A 17 23.56 -7.03 5.88
C PHE A 17 23.79 -6.37 7.25
N LYS A 18 24.82 -6.84 7.96
CA LYS A 18 25.17 -6.32 9.30
C LYS A 18 25.61 -4.86 9.21
N GLU A 19 25.03 -4.02 10.04
CA GLU A 19 25.37 -2.60 10.20
C GLU A 19 25.44 -2.23 11.69
N ALA A 20 26.18 -1.18 12.00
CA ALA A 20 26.19 -0.60 13.35
C ALA A 20 24.83 0.02 13.67
N ASN A 21 24.45 -0.05 14.95
CA ASN A 21 23.25 0.62 15.44
C ASN A 21 23.42 2.14 15.38
N SER A 22 22.34 2.86 15.24
CA SER A 22 22.35 4.31 15.40
C SER A 22 22.36 4.68 16.88
N LEU A 23 23.03 5.76 17.24
CA LEU A 23 23.03 6.28 18.61
C LEU A 23 21.67 6.91 19.00
N TYR A 24 20.95 7.49 18.02
CA TYR A 24 19.79 8.34 18.28
C TYR A 24 18.48 7.81 17.69
N ARG A 25 18.53 6.77 16.85
CA ARG A 25 17.36 6.26 16.14
C ARG A 25 17.16 4.78 16.41
N THR A 26 15.91 4.39 16.62
CA THR A 26 15.52 2.97 16.63
C THR A 26 15.80 2.33 15.26
N PRO A 27 15.91 1.00 15.16
CA PRO A 27 16.02 0.32 13.87
C PRO A 27 14.86 0.65 12.91
N PHE A 28 13.64 0.83 13.41
CA PHE A 28 12.44 1.13 12.61
C PHE A 28 12.40 2.60 12.17
N GLN A 29 12.83 3.54 13.00
CA GLN A 29 13.04 4.94 12.59
C GLN A 29 14.06 5.04 11.46
N ARG A 30 15.16 4.27 11.52
CA ARG A 30 16.10 4.23 10.41
C ARG A 30 15.49 3.68 9.12
N ASP A 31 14.58 2.70 9.23
CA ASP A 31 13.89 2.15 8.06
C ASP A 31 12.95 3.18 7.46
N ARG A 32 12.17 3.87 8.28
CA ARG A 32 11.31 4.98 7.84
C ARG A 32 12.11 6.04 7.09
N ASP A 33 13.22 6.50 7.67
CA ASP A 33 14.08 7.50 7.04
C ASP A 33 14.61 7.01 5.68
N ARG A 34 15.04 5.75 5.58
CA ARG A 34 15.52 5.13 4.34
C ARG A 34 14.46 5.11 3.25
N ILE A 35 13.21 4.83 3.62
CA ILE A 35 12.06 4.82 2.71
C ILE A 35 11.77 6.24 2.24
N ILE A 36 11.59 7.20 3.15
CA ILE A 36 11.29 8.60 2.81
C ILE A 36 12.36 9.19 1.89
N HIS A 37 13.63 8.88 2.12
CA HIS A 37 14.73 9.36 1.30
C HIS A 37 14.99 8.52 0.04
N SER A 38 14.21 7.47 -0.24
CA SER A 38 14.35 6.65 -1.46
C SER A 38 13.90 7.40 -2.72
N ALA A 39 14.44 7.01 -3.87
CA ALA A 39 13.97 7.53 -5.15
C ALA A 39 12.57 7.04 -5.49
N SER A 40 12.26 5.81 -5.10
CA SER A 40 10.94 5.20 -5.34
C SER A 40 9.85 5.93 -4.57
N PHE A 41 10.08 6.31 -3.31
CA PHE A 41 9.11 7.09 -2.54
C PHE A 41 8.83 8.46 -3.19
N ARG A 42 9.86 9.18 -3.64
CA ARG A 42 9.66 10.46 -4.36
C ARG A 42 8.86 10.31 -5.64
N ARG A 43 9.02 9.17 -6.36
CA ARG A 43 8.26 8.92 -7.59
C ARG A 43 6.76 8.71 -7.36
N LEU A 44 6.33 8.30 -6.15
CA LEU A 44 4.91 8.19 -5.80
C LEU A 44 4.13 9.51 -5.99
N LYS A 45 4.80 10.67 -5.90
CA LYS A 45 4.20 11.98 -6.19
C LYS A 45 3.60 12.05 -7.61
N HIS A 46 4.15 11.28 -8.56
CA HIS A 46 3.79 11.34 -9.97
C HIS A 46 3.23 10.01 -10.50
N LYS A 47 2.72 9.17 -9.59
CA LYS A 47 1.97 7.95 -9.92
C LYS A 47 0.50 8.13 -9.57
N THR A 48 -0.37 7.68 -10.47
CA THR A 48 -1.83 7.67 -10.28
C THR A 48 -2.22 6.83 -9.07
N GLN A 49 -3.12 7.37 -8.24
CA GLN A 49 -3.89 6.56 -7.27
C GLN A 49 -5.12 5.99 -7.97
N VAL A 50 -6.10 6.80 -8.31
CA VAL A 50 -7.29 6.45 -9.09
C VAL A 50 -7.41 7.34 -10.32
N PHE A 51 -7.22 8.65 -10.15
CA PHE A 51 -7.28 9.63 -11.24
C PHE A 51 -5.90 9.92 -11.77
N VAL A 52 -5.75 9.87 -13.11
CA VAL A 52 -4.45 10.15 -13.75
C VAL A 52 -3.99 11.56 -13.37
N ASN A 53 -2.75 11.69 -12.94
CA ASN A 53 -2.14 12.90 -12.37
C ASN A 53 -2.16 14.13 -13.33
N THR A 54 -2.68 13.99 -14.54
CA THR A 54 -2.85 15.07 -15.53
C THR A 54 -4.21 15.79 -15.41
N GLU A 55 -5.10 15.37 -14.51
CA GLU A 55 -6.49 15.89 -14.41
C GLU A 55 -6.66 17.05 -13.43
N GLY A 56 -5.61 17.43 -12.72
CA GLY A 56 -5.60 18.56 -11.79
C GLY A 56 -4.84 18.24 -10.50
N ASP A 57 -4.33 19.29 -9.87
CA ASP A 57 -3.45 19.19 -8.69
C ASP A 57 -4.21 18.86 -7.39
N HIS A 58 -5.53 18.68 -7.47
CA HIS A 58 -6.40 18.45 -6.32
C HIS A 58 -6.71 16.98 -6.05
N PHE A 59 -6.37 16.08 -6.96
CA PHE A 59 -6.55 14.65 -6.76
C PHE A 59 -5.37 14.04 -6.00
N ARG A 60 -5.65 12.99 -5.23
CA ARG A 60 -4.62 12.30 -4.48
C ARG A 60 -3.64 11.59 -5.41
N THR A 61 -2.37 11.72 -5.06
CA THR A 61 -1.29 10.92 -5.62
C THR A 61 -0.94 9.80 -4.64
N ARG A 62 -0.20 8.79 -5.08
CA ARG A 62 0.21 7.70 -4.18
C ARG A 62 1.02 8.17 -2.98
N ILE A 63 1.81 9.26 -3.10
CA ILE A 63 2.56 9.77 -1.95
C ILE A 63 1.63 10.36 -0.88
N THR A 64 0.60 11.11 -1.26
CA THR A 64 -0.36 11.67 -0.31
C THR A 64 -1.18 10.57 0.35
N HIS A 65 -1.62 9.57 -0.43
CA HIS A 65 -2.27 8.37 0.09
C HIS A 65 -1.39 7.66 1.12
N SER A 66 -0.14 7.30 0.78
CA SER A 66 0.77 6.60 1.71
C SER A 66 1.01 7.39 3.01
N ILE A 67 1.05 8.73 2.97
CA ILE A 67 1.18 9.58 4.17
C ILE A 67 -0.09 9.51 5.02
N GLU A 68 -1.28 9.54 4.41
CA GLU A 68 -2.56 9.45 5.11
C GLU A 68 -2.76 8.05 5.72
N VAL A 69 -2.38 6.97 5.00
CA VAL A 69 -2.34 5.60 5.54
C VAL A 69 -1.40 5.51 6.76
N ALA A 70 -0.21 6.09 6.65
CA ALA A 70 0.77 6.09 7.73
C ALA A 70 0.26 6.83 8.98
N GLN A 71 -0.47 7.94 8.81
CA GLN A 71 -1.09 8.67 9.92
C GLN A 71 -2.13 7.81 10.65
N ILE A 72 -3.02 7.12 9.92
CA ILE A 72 -4.04 6.24 10.49
C ILE A 72 -3.38 5.06 11.21
N SER A 73 -2.44 4.40 10.55
CA SER A 73 -1.70 3.25 11.07
C SER A 73 -0.97 3.58 12.38
N ARG A 74 -0.26 4.71 12.41
CA ARG A 74 0.44 5.22 13.59
C ARG A 74 -0.52 5.49 14.76
N LEU A 75 -1.67 6.12 14.50
CA LEU A 75 -2.71 6.37 15.52
C LEU A 75 -3.18 5.06 16.16
N ILE A 76 -3.49 4.06 15.34
CA ILE A 76 -3.98 2.76 15.82
C ILE A 76 -2.90 2.05 16.64
N ALA A 77 -1.65 2.03 16.16
CA ALA A 77 -0.53 1.41 16.85
C ALA A 77 -0.29 2.03 18.24
N ILE A 78 -0.30 3.37 18.36
CA ILE A 78 -0.18 4.08 19.63
C ILE A 78 -1.29 3.67 20.60
N HIS A 79 -2.55 3.62 20.16
CA HIS A 79 -3.70 3.26 21.02
C HIS A 79 -3.71 1.80 21.46
N LEU A 80 -3.00 0.93 20.73
CA LEU A 80 -2.79 -0.48 21.09
C LEU A 80 -1.45 -0.71 21.81
N CYS A 81 -0.66 0.33 22.08
CA CYS A 81 0.68 0.26 22.69
C CYS A 81 1.64 -0.63 21.88
N LEU A 82 1.54 -0.62 20.55
CA LEU A 82 2.39 -1.33 19.61
C LEU A 82 3.47 -0.40 19.06
N ASN A 83 4.33 -0.92 18.17
CA ASN A 83 5.41 -0.13 17.56
C ASN A 83 4.88 0.78 16.45
N ASP A 84 4.68 2.05 16.77
CA ASP A 84 4.16 3.06 15.85
C ASP A 84 5.15 3.44 14.74
N ASP A 85 6.46 3.42 15.00
CA ASP A 85 7.48 3.64 13.97
C ASP A 85 7.48 2.52 12.90
N LEU A 86 7.27 1.26 13.31
CA LEU A 86 7.18 0.14 12.37
C LEU A 86 5.88 0.22 11.55
N ALA A 87 4.75 0.49 12.20
CA ALA A 87 3.46 0.63 11.54
C ALA A 87 3.48 1.76 10.50
N GLU A 88 4.05 2.93 10.85
CA GLU A 88 4.28 4.05 9.93
C GLU A 88 5.19 3.65 8.77
N THR A 89 6.30 2.97 9.06
CA THR A 89 7.28 2.53 8.06
C THR A 89 6.66 1.61 7.01
N LEU A 90 5.87 0.64 7.44
CA LEU A 90 5.17 -0.29 6.55
C LEU A 90 4.17 0.45 5.66
N SER A 91 3.40 1.35 6.24
CA SER A 91 2.40 2.15 5.52
C SER A 91 3.01 3.11 4.50
N LEU A 92 4.18 3.71 4.79
CA LEU A 92 4.88 4.54 3.81
C LEU A 92 5.46 3.74 2.64
N ALA A 93 5.75 2.45 2.85
CA ALA A 93 6.46 1.63 1.86
C ALA A 93 5.55 0.74 1.02
N HIS A 94 4.30 0.45 1.44
CA HIS A 94 3.46 -0.56 0.80
C HIS A 94 3.28 -0.34 -0.70
N ASP A 95 3.14 0.91 -1.14
CA ASP A 95 2.82 1.30 -2.51
C ASP A 95 4.04 1.52 -3.43
N LEU A 96 5.28 1.33 -2.95
CA LEU A 96 6.50 1.62 -3.72
C LEU A 96 6.58 0.85 -5.05
N GLY A 97 6.04 -0.37 -5.08
CA GLY A 97 6.09 -1.28 -6.21
C GLY A 97 5.06 -1.05 -7.32
N HIS A 98 4.09 -0.18 -7.11
CA HIS A 98 3.08 0.08 -8.13
C HIS A 98 3.65 0.58 -9.45
N THR A 99 3.04 0.14 -10.53
CA THR A 99 3.34 0.55 -11.91
C THR A 99 2.80 1.97 -12.20
N PRO A 100 3.25 2.64 -13.28
CA PRO A 100 2.49 3.74 -13.84
C PRO A 100 1.06 3.30 -14.18
N PHE A 101 0.10 4.19 -14.05
CA PHE A 101 -1.36 3.96 -14.25
C PHE A 101 -1.99 2.96 -13.28
N GLY A 102 -1.40 2.76 -12.09
CA GLY A 102 -1.96 1.95 -11.00
C GLY A 102 -2.22 0.50 -11.40
N HIS A 103 -3.35 -0.06 -10.98
CA HIS A 103 -3.71 -1.45 -11.26
C HIS A 103 -3.86 -1.77 -12.76
N ALA A 104 -4.28 -0.80 -13.58
CA ALA A 104 -4.35 -1.01 -15.02
C ALA A 104 -2.97 -1.26 -15.64
N GLY A 105 -1.96 -0.51 -15.19
CA GLY A 105 -0.58 -0.75 -15.61
C GLY A 105 -0.01 -2.06 -15.08
N GLU A 106 -0.38 -2.43 -13.86
CA GLU A 106 0.00 -3.71 -13.23
C GLU A 106 -0.55 -4.90 -14.01
N ASP A 107 -1.86 -4.91 -14.31
CA ASP A 107 -2.48 -5.95 -15.12
C ASP A 107 -1.75 -6.14 -16.45
N ALA A 108 -1.51 -5.01 -17.16
CA ALA A 108 -0.82 -5.05 -18.46
C ALA A 108 0.62 -5.57 -18.34
N LEU A 109 1.33 -5.18 -17.29
CA LEU A 109 2.69 -5.67 -17.05
C LEU A 109 2.70 -7.14 -16.64
N ASN A 110 1.73 -7.58 -15.83
CA ASN A 110 1.56 -8.99 -15.47
C ASN A 110 1.23 -9.86 -16.69
N GLU A 111 0.34 -9.40 -17.58
CA GLU A 111 0.05 -10.07 -18.86
C GLU A 111 1.32 -10.21 -19.72
N CYS A 112 2.13 -9.16 -19.83
CA CYS A 112 3.41 -9.21 -20.56
C CYS A 112 4.42 -10.17 -19.92
N MET A 113 4.34 -10.38 -18.62
CA MET A 113 5.26 -11.19 -17.83
C MET A 113 4.76 -12.61 -17.56
N VAL A 114 3.62 -13.03 -18.06
CA VAL A 114 2.98 -14.32 -17.73
C VAL A 114 3.94 -15.52 -17.93
N ASN A 115 4.72 -15.53 -19.00
CA ASN A 115 5.72 -16.56 -19.28
C ASN A 115 7.09 -16.31 -18.61
N PHE A 116 7.22 -15.20 -17.84
CA PHE A 116 8.47 -14.76 -17.22
C PHE A 116 8.31 -14.57 -15.70
N GLY A 117 7.33 -15.25 -15.11
CA GLY A 117 7.10 -15.26 -13.67
C GLY A 117 6.08 -14.26 -13.16
N GLY A 118 5.34 -13.59 -14.05
CA GLY A 118 4.30 -12.64 -13.65
C GLY A 118 4.83 -11.33 -13.08
N PHE A 119 3.92 -10.49 -12.64
CA PHE A 119 4.20 -9.24 -11.94
C PHE A 119 3.17 -9.04 -10.82
N ASP A 120 3.63 -8.57 -9.68
CA ASP A 120 2.83 -8.23 -8.50
C ASP A 120 3.48 -7.03 -7.80
N HIS A 121 2.71 -5.99 -7.48
CA HIS A 121 3.25 -4.74 -6.93
C HIS A 121 3.78 -4.90 -5.50
N ASN A 122 3.23 -5.80 -4.67
CA ASN A 122 3.74 -6.05 -3.32
C ASN A 122 5.12 -6.71 -3.37
N LEU A 123 5.28 -7.73 -4.22
CA LEU A 123 6.58 -8.34 -4.44
C LEU A 123 7.55 -7.38 -5.13
N GLN A 124 7.07 -6.49 -5.99
CA GLN A 124 7.88 -5.43 -6.57
C GLN A 124 8.34 -4.41 -5.53
N THR A 125 7.51 -4.10 -4.51
CA THR A 125 7.94 -3.30 -3.36
C THR A 125 9.15 -3.92 -2.67
N LEU A 126 9.11 -5.23 -2.41
CA LEU A 126 10.26 -5.95 -1.84
C LEU A 126 11.48 -5.91 -2.76
N ARG A 127 11.31 -6.10 -4.07
CA ARG A 127 12.42 -5.97 -5.03
C ARG A 127 13.08 -4.60 -4.96
N ILE A 128 12.27 -3.55 -4.89
CA ILE A 128 12.76 -2.17 -4.77
C ILE A 128 13.60 -2.00 -3.51
N VAL A 129 13.08 -2.36 -2.34
CA VAL A 129 13.76 -2.12 -1.07
C VAL A 129 14.94 -3.08 -0.83
N MET A 130 14.95 -4.26 -1.46
CA MET A 130 16.03 -5.25 -1.31
C MET A 130 17.12 -5.13 -2.37
N PHE A 131 16.80 -4.72 -3.61
CA PHE A 131 17.71 -4.85 -4.74
C PHE A 131 17.86 -3.61 -5.62
N LEU A 132 16.79 -2.82 -5.84
CA LEU A 132 16.75 -1.82 -6.91
C LEU A 132 17.10 -0.40 -6.46
N GLU A 133 16.95 -0.07 -5.18
CA GLU A 133 17.45 1.20 -4.66
C GLU A 133 18.97 1.14 -4.46
N HIS A 134 19.70 2.02 -5.16
CA HIS A 134 21.16 2.11 -5.10
C HIS A 134 21.59 3.37 -4.33
N LYS A 135 21.66 3.25 -3.01
CA LYS A 135 21.99 4.38 -2.13
C LYS A 135 23.18 4.13 -1.20
N TYR A 136 23.65 2.91 -1.12
CA TYR A 136 24.66 2.48 -0.16
C TYR A 136 25.82 1.78 -0.86
N LEU A 137 27.05 2.12 -0.49
CA LEU A 137 28.26 1.53 -1.09
C LEU A 137 28.44 0.05 -0.76
N LYS A 138 27.95 -0.39 0.41
CA LYS A 138 28.25 -1.72 0.96
C LYS A 138 27.22 -2.79 0.58
N PHE A 139 26.05 -2.41 0.08
CA PHE A 139 24.97 -3.34 -0.25
C PHE A 139 23.98 -2.73 -1.26
N LYS A 140 23.25 -3.61 -1.95
CA LYS A 140 22.11 -3.23 -2.79
C LYS A 140 20.87 -3.02 -1.93
N GLY A 141 19.91 -2.25 -2.43
CA GLY A 141 18.67 -1.96 -1.73
C GLY A 141 18.83 -1.01 -0.55
N LEU A 142 17.84 -0.99 0.32
CA LEU A 142 17.78 -0.15 1.51
C LEU A 142 18.26 -0.85 2.77
N ASN A 143 18.48 -2.18 2.73
CA ASN A 143 18.84 -3.00 3.89
C ASN A 143 17.95 -2.75 5.11
N LEU A 144 16.63 -2.88 4.92
CA LEU A 144 15.63 -2.70 5.97
C LEU A 144 15.72 -3.83 7.01
N THR A 145 15.10 -3.64 8.16
CA THR A 145 15.00 -4.68 9.21
C THR A 145 14.19 -5.87 8.71
N LEU A 146 14.42 -7.02 9.31
CA LEU A 146 13.69 -8.25 8.97
C LEU A 146 12.20 -8.11 9.24
N GLU A 147 11.82 -7.37 10.28
CA GLU A 147 10.44 -7.08 10.64
C GLU A 147 9.74 -6.22 9.56
N THR A 148 10.43 -5.21 9.05
CA THR A 148 9.91 -4.39 7.95
C THR A 148 9.77 -5.21 6.67
N LEU A 149 10.75 -6.06 6.33
CA LEU A 149 10.66 -6.94 5.17
C LEU A 149 9.53 -7.97 5.31
N ASP A 150 9.37 -8.56 6.50
CA ASP A 150 8.29 -9.51 6.80
C ASP A 150 6.92 -8.85 6.70
N GLY A 151 6.77 -7.64 7.26
CA GLY A 151 5.51 -6.90 7.22
C GLY A 151 5.13 -6.48 5.79
N LEU A 152 6.09 -6.04 4.96
CA LEU A 152 5.84 -5.73 3.55
C LEU A 152 5.47 -6.98 2.75
N LEU A 153 6.14 -8.10 3.00
CA LEU A 153 5.85 -9.37 2.36
C LEU A 153 4.43 -9.85 2.65
N LYS A 154 3.95 -9.61 3.87
CA LYS A 154 2.67 -10.08 4.39
C LYS A 154 1.59 -8.98 4.43
N HIS A 155 1.75 -7.96 3.62
CA HIS A 155 0.77 -6.87 3.56
C HIS A 155 -0.65 -7.38 3.27
N ASN A 156 -0.77 -8.37 2.40
CA ASN A 156 -2.05 -9.02 2.07
C ASN A 156 -2.32 -10.32 2.86
N GLY A 157 -1.61 -10.55 3.96
CA GLY A 157 -1.73 -11.74 4.79
C GLY A 157 -0.55 -12.70 4.70
N ALA A 158 -0.72 -13.91 5.23
CA ALA A 158 0.27 -14.98 5.14
C ALA A 158 0.51 -15.38 3.67
N ILE A 159 1.69 -15.90 3.37
CA ILE A 159 2.05 -16.29 2.01
C ILE A 159 1.62 -17.73 1.75
N ASP A 160 0.67 -17.90 0.85
CA ASP A 160 0.17 -19.20 0.43
C ASP A 160 1.01 -19.77 -0.72
N ASP A 161 1.50 -18.92 -1.64
CA ASP A 161 2.31 -19.32 -2.80
C ASP A 161 3.79 -18.91 -2.65
N LEU A 162 4.56 -19.78 -2.00
CA LEU A 162 6.02 -19.63 -1.89
C LEU A 162 6.74 -19.71 -3.24
N SER A 163 6.14 -20.36 -4.25
CA SER A 163 6.76 -20.51 -5.57
C SER A 163 6.88 -19.16 -6.28
N THR A 164 5.86 -18.33 -6.18
CA THR A 164 5.86 -16.98 -6.74
C THR A 164 6.85 -16.08 -6.01
N VAL A 165 6.91 -16.11 -4.67
CA VAL A 165 7.93 -15.36 -3.91
C VAL A 165 9.33 -15.82 -4.31
N ASN A 166 9.57 -17.13 -4.42
CA ASN A 166 10.88 -17.63 -4.83
C ASN A 166 11.26 -17.19 -6.24
N ARG A 167 10.32 -17.19 -7.17
CA ARG A 167 10.53 -16.78 -8.55
C ARG A 167 10.84 -15.29 -8.70
N LEU A 168 10.15 -14.42 -7.93
CA LEU A 168 10.25 -12.97 -8.06
C LEU A 168 11.35 -12.35 -7.19
N ILE A 169 11.57 -12.89 -6.00
CA ILE A 169 12.51 -12.36 -4.99
C ILE A 169 13.69 -13.31 -4.76
N GLY A 170 13.43 -14.63 -4.77
CA GLY A 170 14.34 -15.66 -4.34
C GLY A 170 14.34 -15.83 -2.80
N LEU A 171 13.82 -16.97 -2.31
CA LEU A 171 13.72 -17.22 -0.84
C LEU A 171 15.08 -17.15 -0.14
N LYS A 172 16.15 -17.57 -0.83
CA LYS A 172 17.53 -17.49 -0.33
C LYS A 172 17.98 -16.03 -0.02
N SER A 173 17.37 -15.04 -0.68
CA SER A 173 17.68 -13.62 -0.43
C SER A 173 17.39 -13.17 1.00
N PHE A 174 16.47 -13.85 1.67
CA PHE A 174 16.13 -13.59 3.08
C PHE A 174 17.07 -14.32 4.07
N LYS A 175 18.04 -15.12 3.59
CA LYS A 175 19.01 -15.87 4.41
C LYS A 175 18.34 -16.72 5.51
N ASN A 176 17.18 -17.33 5.22
CA ASN A 176 16.38 -18.15 6.14
C ASN A 176 15.97 -17.42 7.45
N LYS A 177 15.83 -16.10 7.41
CA LYS A 177 15.52 -15.31 8.60
C LYS A 177 14.03 -14.93 8.74
N ILE A 178 13.22 -15.22 7.72
CA ILE A 178 11.78 -14.93 7.70
C ILE A 178 11.02 -16.25 7.62
N ASN A 179 9.97 -16.38 8.44
CA ASN A 179 9.01 -17.46 8.31
C ASN A 179 7.85 -16.97 7.41
N PHE A 180 7.70 -17.56 6.25
CA PHE A 180 6.75 -17.13 5.22
C PHE A 180 5.31 -17.52 5.52
N THR A 181 5.08 -18.65 6.20
CA THR A 181 3.75 -19.21 6.42
C THR A 181 3.02 -18.67 7.64
N ASN A 182 3.73 -18.00 8.53
CA ASN A 182 3.13 -17.36 9.70
C ASN A 182 2.33 -16.12 9.30
N SER A 183 1.34 -15.77 10.13
CA SER A 183 0.65 -14.48 10.05
C SER A 183 1.64 -13.31 10.22
N GLY A 184 1.29 -12.14 9.69
CA GLY A 184 2.04 -10.91 9.91
C GLY A 184 1.94 -10.42 11.38
N SER A 185 2.90 -9.59 11.80
CA SER A 185 2.82 -8.91 13.10
C SER A 185 1.57 -8.02 13.20
N LEU A 186 1.21 -7.61 14.41
CA LEU A 186 0.07 -6.69 14.61
C LEU A 186 0.31 -5.36 13.88
N GLU A 187 1.53 -4.85 13.86
CA GLU A 187 1.89 -3.63 13.12
C GLU A 187 1.70 -3.80 11.60
N ALA A 188 2.01 -4.99 11.05
CA ALA A 188 1.76 -5.29 9.64
C ALA A 188 0.26 -5.37 9.33
N GLN A 189 -0.52 -6.02 10.19
CA GLN A 189 -1.97 -6.10 10.06
C GLN A 189 -2.62 -4.71 10.17
N ILE A 190 -2.12 -3.84 11.08
CA ILE A 190 -2.57 -2.45 11.21
C ILE A 190 -2.28 -1.67 9.92
N SER A 191 -1.08 -1.79 9.36
CA SER A 191 -0.72 -1.11 8.12
C SER A 191 -1.67 -1.50 6.98
N ALA A 192 -1.95 -2.79 6.82
CA ALA A 192 -2.85 -3.28 5.77
C ALA A 192 -4.29 -2.75 5.92
N ILE A 193 -4.88 -2.86 7.11
CA ILE A 193 -6.25 -2.37 7.31
C ILE A 193 -6.36 -0.84 7.28
N SER A 194 -5.27 -0.12 7.60
CA SER A 194 -5.22 1.34 7.48
C SER A 194 -5.25 1.80 6.03
N ASP A 195 -4.66 1.01 5.11
CA ASP A 195 -4.77 1.21 3.68
C ASP A 195 -6.23 1.11 3.22
N ASP A 196 -6.96 0.06 3.64
CA ASP A 196 -8.38 -0.11 3.36
C ASP A 196 -9.24 1.07 3.86
N ILE A 197 -8.97 1.55 5.10
CA ILE A 197 -9.69 2.71 5.67
C ILE A 197 -9.42 3.97 4.84
N ALA A 198 -8.14 4.23 4.52
CA ALA A 198 -7.73 5.38 3.75
C ALA A 198 -8.31 5.32 2.33
N TYR A 199 -8.11 4.20 1.62
CA TYR A 199 -8.58 4.00 0.25
C TYR A 199 -10.08 4.28 0.13
N ASN A 200 -10.92 3.62 0.93
CA ASN A 200 -12.36 3.76 0.87
C ASN A 200 -12.82 5.23 1.06
N ASN A 201 -12.25 5.92 2.04
CA ASN A 201 -12.65 7.29 2.36
C ASN A 201 -12.09 8.33 1.37
N HIS A 202 -10.88 8.10 0.88
CA HIS A 202 -10.22 8.96 -0.10
C HIS A 202 -10.91 8.89 -1.46
N ASP A 203 -11.28 7.68 -1.88
CA ASP A 203 -11.95 7.47 -3.15
C ASP A 203 -13.36 8.07 -3.16
N ILE A 204 -14.08 8.04 -2.03
CA ILE A 204 -15.34 8.76 -1.89
C ILE A 204 -15.13 10.26 -2.13
N GLN A 205 -14.13 10.86 -1.49
CA GLN A 205 -13.86 12.29 -1.62
C GLN A 205 -13.46 12.66 -3.06
N ASP A 206 -12.56 11.90 -3.65
CA ASP A 206 -12.07 12.14 -5.00
C ASP A 206 -13.15 11.86 -6.06
N GLY A 207 -14.01 10.86 -5.85
CA GLY A 207 -15.15 10.54 -6.71
C GLY A 207 -16.21 11.64 -6.74
N ILE A 208 -16.53 12.23 -5.58
CA ILE A 208 -17.44 13.39 -5.51
C ILE A 208 -16.79 14.60 -6.22
N ARG A 209 -15.51 14.88 -5.98
CA ARG A 209 -14.77 15.94 -6.65
C ARG A 209 -14.73 15.76 -8.16
N ALA A 210 -14.55 14.55 -8.63
CA ALA A 210 -14.58 14.18 -10.05
C ALA A 210 -16.01 14.18 -10.65
N LYS A 211 -17.04 14.47 -9.85
CA LYS A 211 -18.46 14.44 -10.24
C LYS A 211 -18.91 13.08 -10.80
N MET A 212 -18.34 11.98 -10.29
CA MET A 212 -18.75 10.63 -10.66
C MET A 212 -20.03 10.20 -9.93
N PHE A 213 -20.19 10.73 -8.73
CA PHE A 213 -21.40 10.62 -7.90
C PHE A 213 -21.46 11.85 -6.98
N ASN A 214 -22.56 12.03 -6.27
CA ASN A 214 -22.79 13.16 -5.39
C ASN A 214 -23.14 12.70 -3.97
N LEU A 215 -23.35 13.65 -3.06
CA LEU A 215 -23.69 13.36 -1.67
C LEU A 215 -25.00 12.56 -1.53
N ASN A 216 -25.98 12.80 -2.39
CA ASN A 216 -27.27 12.06 -2.33
C ASN A 216 -27.04 10.57 -2.66
N ASP A 217 -26.19 10.28 -3.65
CA ASP A 217 -25.81 8.89 -3.94
C ASP A 217 -25.09 8.24 -2.73
N LEU A 218 -24.21 8.97 -2.06
CA LEU A 218 -23.44 8.45 -0.91
C LEU A 218 -24.35 8.13 0.30
N ILE A 219 -25.31 8.98 0.60
CA ILE A 219 -26.23 8.79 1.73
C ILE A 219 -27.29 7.70 1.50
N GLU A 220 -27.31 7.04 0.34
CA GLU A 220 -28.05 5.79 0.15
C GLU A 220 -27.47 4.68 1.03
N ILE A 221 -26.18 4.72 1.34
CA ILE A 221 -25.53 3.85 2.31
C ILE A 221 -25.90 4.33 3.73
N ASN A 222 -26.57 3.48 4.50
CA ASN A 222 -27.07 3.83 5.82
C ASN A 222 -25.99 4.38 6.77
N PHE A 223 -24.77 3.90 6.69
CA PHE A 223 -23.66 4.39 7.48
C PHE A 223 -23.41 5.89 7.23
N PHE A 224 -23.33 6.32 5.99
CA PHE A 224 -23.13 7.74 5.65
C PHE A 224 -24.39 8.58 5.87
N LYS A 225 -25.57 7.96 5.71
CA LYS A 225 -26.84 8.61 6.04
C LYS A 225 -26.92 8.99 7.51
N ASP A 226 -26.46 8.14 8.41
CA ASP A 226 -26.49 8.40 9.85
C ASP A 226 -25.48 9.50 10.22
N ILE A 227 -24.26 9.49 9.64
CA ILE A 227 -23.28 10.57 9.80
C ILE A 227 -23.85 11.89 9.26
N TYR A 228 -24.47 11.88 8.08
CA TYR A 228 -25.10 13.07 7.49
C TYR A 228 -26.18 13.66 8.41
N LYS A 229 -27.05 12.83 8.97
CA LYS A 229 -28.12 13.25 9.87
C LYS A 229 -27.58 13.93 11.13
N SER A 230 -26.45 13.47 11.69
CA SER A 230 -25.84 14.08 12.88
C SER A 230 -25.36 15.51 12.65
N HIS A 231 -25.10 15.89 11.38
CA HIS A 231 -24.65 17.23 11.00
C HIS A 231 -25.72 18.12 10.35
N LYS A 232 -26.90 17.55 10.00
CA LYS A 232 -27.94 18.25 9.22
C LYS A 232 -28.34 19.60 9.82
N ASN A 233 -28.41 19.70 11.14
CA ASN A 233 -28.83 20.91 11.85
C ASN A 233 -27.73 22.01 11.89
N ASN A 234 -26.49 21.66 11.61
CA ASN A 234 -25.34 22.57 11.66
C ASN A 234 -24.98 23.17 10.29
N ILE A 235 -25.72 22.81 9.24
CA ILE A 235 -25.43 23.20 7.87
C ILE A 235 -26.10 24.55 7.59
N LYS A 236 -25.32 25.62 7.60
CA LYS A 236 -25.72 26.90 6.99
C LYS A 236 -25.58 26.78 5.47
N ASN A 237 -26.55 27.34 4.73
CA ASN A 237 -26.89 27.12 3.32
C ASN A 237 -25.77 27.09 2.23
N ASN A 238 -24.51 27.33 2.53
CA ASN A 238 -23.45 27.42 1.51
C ASN A 238 -22.23 26.49 1.69
N ASN A 239 -22.29 25.50 2.59
CA ASN A 239 -21.10 24.72 2.97
C ASN A 239 -21.17 23.22 2.62
N LYS A 240 -21.68 22.87 1.43
CA LYS A 240 -21.76 21.45 1.00
C LYS A 240 -20.39 20.77 0.98
N ASP A 241 -19.35 21.45 0.54
CA ASP A 241 -18.00 20.89 0.49
C ASP A 241 -17.44 20.64 1.90
N ILE A 242 -17.67 21.56 2.84
CA ILE A 242 -17.26 21.39 4.24
C ILE A 242 -17.98 20.19 4.87
N LEU A 243 -19.26 19.98 4.53
CA LEU A 243 -20.01 18.83 5.01
C LEU A 243 -19.43 17.50 4.51
N ILE A 244 -19.01 17.43 3.24
CA ILE A 244 -18.35 16.25 2.69
C ILE A 244 -17.05 15.94 3.47
N TYR A 245 -16.24 16.95 3.72
CA TYR A 245 -15.02 16.78 4.54
C TYR A 245 -15.33 16.30 5.96
N GLN A 246 -16.43 16.80 6.56
CA GLN A 246 -16.83 16.37 7.90
C GLN A 246 -17.29 14.90 7.89
N ILE A 247 -18.11 14.50 6.92
CA ILE A 247 -18.58 13.11 6.76
C ILE A 247 -17.39 12.15 6.61
N ILE A 248 -16.39 12.52 5.81
CA ILE A 248 -15.20 11.69 5.61
C ILE A 248 -14.39 11.56 6.91
N ARG A 249 -14.18 12.67 7.65
CA ARG A 249 -13.47 12.61 8.94
C ARG A 249 -14.18 11.72 9.95
N ASP A 250 -15.49 11.85 10.05
CA ASP A 250 -16.29 11.04 10.99
C ASP A 250 -16.33 9.59 10.58
N SER A 251 -16.38 9.31 9.28
CA SER A 251 -16.28 7.94 8.75
C SER A 251 -14.96 7.29 9.16
N ILE A 252 -13.82 7.96 8.93
CA ILE A 252 -12.51 7.46 9.34
C ILE A 252 -12.45 7.24 10.86
N ASP A 253 -12.92 8.21 11.67
CA ASP A 253 -12.91 8.10 13.13
C ASP A 253 -13.73 6.91 13.62
N LEU A 254 -14.94 6.72 13.08
CA LEU A 254 -15.81 5.60 13.43
C LEU A 254 -15.19 4.24 13.04
N MET A 255 -14.58 4.15 11.85
CA MET A 255 -13.88 2.94 11.41
C MET A 255 -12.69 2.62 12.31
N VAL A 256 -11.87 3.61 12.65
CA VAL A 256 -10.72 3.45 13.55
C VAL A 256 -11.15 3.04 14.96
N ARG A 257 -12.20 3.64 15.50
CA ARG A 257 -12.75 3.27 16.83
C ARG A 257 -13.26 1.84 16.85
N ASP A 258 -14.01 1.42 15.84
CA ASP A 258 -14.47 0.03 15.74
C ASP A 258 -13.30 -0.94 15.66
N LEU A 259 -12.33 -0.64 14.81
CA LEU A 259 -11.14 -1.47 14.63
C LEU A 259 -10.36 -1.67 15.93
N ILE A 260 -10.07 -0.59 16.66
CA ILE A 260 -9.35 -0.65 17.95
C ILE A 260 -10.15 -1.46 18.95
N LYS A 261 -11.46 -1.22 19.05
CA LYS A 261 -12.35 -1.95 19.99
C LYS A 261 -12.39 -3.44 19.65
N ASN A 262 -12.60 -3.77 18.37
CA ASN A 262 -12.70 -5.15 17.94
C ASN A 262 -11.36 -5.89 18.07
N THR A 263 -10.24 -5.25 17.74
CA THR A 263 -8.90 -5.82 17.94
C THR A 263 -8.66 -6.18 19.40
N LYS A 264 -9.01 -5.28 20.34
CA LYS A 264 -8.91 -5.56 21.79
C LYS A 264 -9.78 -6.76 22.22
N ASN A 265 -10.96 -6.90 21.65
CA ASN A 265 -11.83 -8.04 21.89
C ASN A 265 -11.22 -9.34 21.32
N ASN A 266 -10.71 -9.30 20.10
CA ASN A 266 -10.09 -10.46 19.45
C ASN A 266 -8.86 -10.94 20.22
N LEU A 267 -8.00 -10.04 20.69
CA LEU A 267 -6.85 -10.39 21.54
C LEU A 267 -7.27 -11.13 22.81
N LYS A 268 -8.35 -10.69 23.45
CA LYS A 268 -8.90 -11.36 24.64
C LYS A 268 -9.52 -12.72 24.32
N THR A 269 -10.38 -12.78 23.30
CA THR A 269 -11.10 -14.00 22.90
C THR A 269 -10.15 -15.12 22.48
N ASN A 270 -9.10 -14.76 21.72
CA ASN A 270 -8.08 -15.71 21.28
C ASN A 270 -6.97 -15.94 22.34
N LYS A 271 -7.11 -15.36 23.53
CA LYS A 271 -6.15 -15.51 24.64
C LYS A 271 -4.71 -15.23 24.24
N VAL A 272 -4.49 -14.24 23.36
CA VAL A 272 -3.17 -13.86 22.87
C VAL A 272 -2.34 -13.23 23.98
N LYS A 273 -1.20 -13.84 24.31
CA LYS A 273 -0.29 -13.39 25.37
C LYS A 273 1.11 -13.03 24.87
N SER A 274 1.47 -13.49 23.67
CA SER A 274 2.80 -13.32 23.10
C SER A 274 2.74 -13.08 21.59
N LEU A 275 3.83 -12.56 21.01
CA LEU A 275 3.99 -12.47 19.55
C LEU A 275 3.87 -13.81 18.86
N GLN A 276 4.31 -14.90 19.51
CA GLN A 276 4.21 -16.24 18.96
C GLN A 276 2.74 -16.68 18.80
N ASP A 277 1.87 -16.25 19.70
CA ASP A 277 0.43 -16.55 19.59
C ASP A 277 -0.16 -15.83 18.37
N VAL A 278 0.24 -14.56 18.14
CA VAL A 278 -0.19 -13.80 16.93
C VAL A 278 0.23 -14.52 15.66
N TYR A 279 1.48 -14.96 15.58
CA TYR A 279 2.01 -15.62 14.38
C TYR A 279 1.37 -16.95 14.03
N LYS A 280 0.81 -17.66 15.02
CA LYS A 280 0.15 -18.96 14.83
C LYS A 280 -1.30 -18.88 14.38
N LEU A 281 -1.90 -17.69 14.44
CA LEU A 281 -3.31 -17.53 14.08
C LEU A 281 -3.49 -17.56 12.55
N GLU A 282 -4.45 -18.32 12.11
CA GLU A 282 -4.83 -18.41 10.70
C GLU A 282 -5.54 -17.13 10.19
N LYS A 283 -6.23 -16.43 11.09
CA LYS A 283 -7.00 -15.23 10.77
C LYS A 283 -6.36 -14.00 11.41
N PRO A 284 -6.42 -12.83 10.74
CA PRO A 284 -5.89 -11.61 11.31
C PRO A 284 -6.67 -11.21 12.56
N ILE A 285 -5.93 -10.75 13.56
CA ILE A 285 -6.48 -10.21 14.81
C ILE A 285 -7.01 -8.79 14.62
N VAL A 286 -6.28 -8.01 13.81
CA VAL A 286 -6.65 -6.64 13.50
C VAL A 286 -7.66 -6.66 12.36
N CYS A 287 -8.92 -6.62 12.71
CA CYS A 287 -10.02 -6.59 11.75
C CYS A 287 -11.24 -5.86 12.32
N PHE A 288 -12.10 -5.39 11.44
CA PHE A 288 -13.38 -4.78 11.81
C PHE A 288 -14.32 -5.75 12.50
N SER A 289 -15.25 -5.23 13.30
CA SER A 289 -16.40 -5.99 13.78
C SER A 289 -17.27 -6.46 12.61
N SER A 290 -18.11 -7.47 12.84
CA SER A 290 -19.03 -7.97 11.81
C SER A 290 -19.95 -6.88 11.25
N LYS A 291 -20.29 -5.88 12.05
CA LYS A 291 -21.05 -4.70 11.61
C LYS A 291 -20.25 -3.88 10.61
N PHE A 292 -19.00 -3.51 10.94
CA PHE A 292 -18.18 -2.66 10.09
C PHE A 292 -17.62 -3.39 8.87
N LEU A 293 -17.43 -4.71 8.93
CA LEU A 293 -17.14 -5.53 7.74
C LEU A 293 -18.27 -5.48 6.69
N LYS A 294 -19.54 -5.39 7.14
CA LYS A 294 -20.67 -5.20 6.21
C LYS A 294 -20.63 -3.82 5.58
N ILE A 295 -20.40 -2.78 6.39
CA ILE A 295 -20.29 -1.39 5.91
C ILE A 295 -19.14 -1.28 4.90
N GLU A 296 -17.98 -1.85 5.21
CA GLU A 296 -16.82 -1.83 4.33
C GLU A 296 -17.14 -2.48 2.97
N LYS A 297 -17.82 -3.63 2.95
CA LYS A 297 -18.27 -4.29 1.73
C LYS A 297 -19.27 -3.44 0.93
N GLU A 298 -20.21 -2.76 1.60
CA GLU A 298 -21.17 -1.86 0.94
C GLU A 298 -20.43 -0.67 0.31
N VAL A 299 -19.46 -0.08 1.00
CA VAL A 299 -18.64 1.03 0.49
C VAL A 299 -17.83 0.60 -0.72
N ARG A 300 -17.13 -0.54 -0.65
CA ARG A 300 -16.37 -1.09 -1.79
C ARG A 300 -17.27 -1.37 -3.00
N PHE A 301 -18.45 -1.96 -2.77
CA PHE A 301 -19.40 -2.20 -3.85
C PHE A 301 -19.86 -0.89 -4.51
N PHE A 302 -20.17 0.12 -3.70
CA PHE A 302 -20.55 1.45 -4.18
C PHE A 302 -19.45 2.08 -5.02
N LEU A 303 -18.21 2.12 -4.52
CA LEU A 303 -17.05 2.67 -5.23
C LEU A 303 -16.80 1.93 -6.54
N ARG A 304 -16.79 0.60 -6.51
CA ARG A 304 -16.63 -0.21 -7.71
C ARG A 304 -17.70 0.09 -8.76
N SER A 305 -18.96 0.25 -8.35
CA SER A 305 -20.06 0.53 -9.28
C SER A 305 -20.01 1.95 -9.85
N LYS A 306 -19.69 2.96 -9.03
CA LYS A 306 -19.73 4.38 -9.41
C LYS A 306 -18.42 4.90 -10.01
N MET A 307 -17.28 4.34 -9.60
CA MET A 307 -15.96 4.80 -10.04
C MET A 307 -15.28 3.81 -10.97
N ASP A 308 -14.99 2.59 -10.54
CA ASP A 308 -14.15 1.68 -11.32
C ASP A 308 -14.79 1.31 -12.65
N ASN A 309 -16.11 1.14 -12.66
CA ASN A 309 -16.90 0.85 -13.86
C ASN A 309 -17.30 2.10 -14.67
N ASN A 310 -16.85 3.28 -14.27
CA ASN A 310 -17.14 4.51 -15.00
C ASN A 310 -16.42 4.52 -16.36
N LYS A 311 -17.17 4.83 -17.43
CA LYS A 311 -16.63 4.85 -18.82
C LYS A 311 -15.36 5.70 -18.95
N LYS A 312 -15.28 6.85 -18.29
CA LYS A 312 -14.10 7.73 -18.34
C LYS A 312 -12.87 7.06 -17.69
N VAL A 313 -13.05 6.40 -16.53
CA VAL A 313 -11.99 5.66 -15.84
C VAL A 313 -11.53 4.48 -16.69
N LEU A 314 -12.47 3.69 -17.20
CA LEU A 314 -12.18 2.54 -18.06
C LEU A 314 -11.41 2.93 -19.33
N LEU A 315 -11.78 4.04 -19.99
CA LEU A 315 -11.03 4.53 -21.16
C LEU A 315 -9.59 4.90 -20.81
N LYS A 316 -9.35 5.55 -19.66
CA LYS A 316 -8.00 5.91 -19.21
C LYS A 316 -7.18 4.70 -18.82
N ASN A 317 -7.79 3.78 -18.07
CA ASN A 317 -7.18 2.52 -17.70
C ASN A 317 -6.74 1.73 -18.95
N ASN A 318 -7.61 1.63 -19.96
CA ASN A 318 -7.29 0.98 -21.22
C ASN A 318 -6.17 1.70 -21.99
N HIS A 319 -6.12 3.03 -21.94
CA HIS A 319 -5.03 3.79 -22.53
C HIS A 319 -3.70 3.51 -21.79
N GLY A 320 -3.71 3.50 -20.47
CA GLY A 320 -2.55 3.15 -19.65
C GLY A 320 -2.06 1.73 -19.92
N LYS A 321 -2.97 0.74 -19.99
CA LYS A 321 -2.64 -0.65 -20.38
C LYS A 321 -1.90 -0.71 -21.73
N LYS A 322 -2.44 -0.03 -22.75
CA LYS A 322 -1.81 0.03 -24.09
C LYS A 322 -0.40 0.63 -24.03
N ILE A 323 -0.18 1.69 -23.25
CA ILE A 323 1.15 2.31 -23.10
C ILE A 323 2.13 1.32 -22.48
N VAL A 324 1.77 0.68 -21.34
CA VAL A 324 2.65 -0.27 -20.64
C VAL A 324 3.01 -1.45 -21.55
N THR A 325 2.00 -2.06 -22.20
CA THR A 325 2.21 -3.18 -23.13
C THR A 325 3.14 -2.78 -24.28
N LYS A 326 2.89 -1.62 -24.91
CA LYS A 326 3.73 -1.12 -26.01
C LYS A 326 5.16 -0.86 -25.56
N LEU A 327 5.37 -0.25 -24.39
CA LEU A 327 6.70 -0.01 -23.82
C LEU A 327 7.43 -1.32 -23.56
N PHE A 328 6.76 -2.32 -22.96
CA PHE A 328 7.38 -3.61 -22.70
C PHE A 328 7.97 -4.24 -23.96
N TYR A 329 7.18 -4.37 -25.00
CA TYR A 329 7.64 -5.00 -26.24
C TYR A 329 8.68 -4.14 -27.01
N LYS A 330 8.59 -2.82 -26.94
CA LYS A 330 9.58 -1.94 -27.57
C LYS A 330 10.94 -2.02 -26.87
N ILE A 331 10.94 -1.97 -25.53
CA ILE A 331 12.16 -2.11 -24.74
C ILE A 331 12.75 -3.51 -24.94
N LYS A 332 11.90 -4.55 -25.02
CA LYS A 332 12.34 -5.93 -25.27
C LYS A 332 13.06 -6.10 -26.60
N LYS A 333 12.67 -5.34 -27.64
CA LYS A 333 13.37 -5.36 -28.94
C LYS A 333 14.77 -4.75 -28.86
N LYS A 334 14.99 -3.71 -28.05
CA LYS A 334 16.27 -2.98 -27.94
C LYS A 334 16.62 -2.67 -26.47
N PRO A 335 16.80 -3.69 -25.64
CA PRO A 335 16.91 -3.50 -24.18
C PRO A 335 18.14 -2.68 -23.78
N LYS A 336 19.25 -2.78 -24.50
CA LYS A 336 20.50 -2.03 -24.24
C LYS A 336 20.38 -0.51 -24.39
N GLN A 337 19.31 -0.01 -25.05
CA GLN A 337 19.06 1.43 -25.12
C GLN A 337 18.49 2.00 -23.82
N PHE A 338 17.92 1.17 -22.95
CA PHE A 338 17.20 1.57 -21.74
C PHE A 338 17.82 1.02 -20.46
N LEU A 339 18.49 -0.10 -20.55
CA LEU A 339 18.98 -0.86 -19.41
C LEU A 339 20.49 -1.11 -19.53
N ASN A 340 21.18 -0.96 -18.42
CA ASN A 340 22.60 -1.27 -18.33
C ASN A 340 22.83 -2.78 -18.54
N ALA A 341 23.99 -3.13 -19.08
CA ALA A 341 24.38 -4.52 -19.35
C ALA A 341 24.26 -5.42 -18.10
N ASP A 342 24.58 -4.90 -16.92
CA ASP A 342 24.50 -5.65 -15.67
C ASP A 342 23.07 -6.03 -15.26
N HIS A 343 22.09 -5.18 -15.56
CA HIS A 343 20.67 -5.49 -15.33
C HIS A 343 20.15 -6.58 -16.26
N LEU A 344 20.76 -6.73 -17.44
CA LEU A 344 20.34 -7.68 -18.45
C LEU A 344 20.96 -9.08 -18.33
N LYS A 345 21.97 -9.26 -17.47
CA LYS A 345 22.75 -10.51 -17.39
C LYS A 345 21.94 -11.71 -16.92
N ASN A 346 21.04 -11.54 -15.95
CA ASN A 346 20.36 -12.68 -15.28
C ASN A 346 18.96 -12.93 -15.85
N ASP A 347 18.12 -11.89 -15.93
CA ASP A 347 16.74 -11.97 -16.42
C ASP A 347 16.37 -10.66 -17.11
N PRO A 348 16.53 -10.59 -18.43
CA PRO A 348 16.21 -9.39 -19.20
C PRO A 348 14.73 -8.97 -19.08
N ASN A 349 13.79 -9.92 -19.06
CA ASN A 349 12.37 -9.59 -19.00
C ASN A 349 12.02 -9.01 -17.60
N ARG A 350 12.60 -9.56 -16.54
CA ARG A 350 12.45 -9.02 -15.19
C ARG A 350 13.06 -7.61 -15.07
N ALA A 351 14.23 -7.39 -15.66
CA ALA A 351 14.86 -6.06 -15.69
C ALA A 351 13.99 -5.04 -16.44
N ILE A 352 13.31 -5.44 -17.51
CA ILE A 352 12.34 -4.59 -18.22
C ILE A 352 11.14 -4.27 -17.33
N ALA A 353 10.60 -5.28 -16.64
CA ALA A 353 9.48 -5.09 -15.71
C ALA A 353 9.87 -4.16 -14.54
N ASP A 354 11.05 -4.34 -13.95
CA ASP A 354 11.61 -3.46 -12.91
C ASP A 354 11.74 -2.01 -13.40
N PHE A 355 12.18 -1.82 -14.63
CA PHE A 355 12.33 -0.50 -15.23
C PHE A 355 10.98 0.18 -15.48
N ILE A 356 10.02 -0.55 -16.08
CA ILE A 356 8.68 -0.01 -16.37
C ILE A 356 7.94 0.30 -15.07
N SER A 357 7.95 -0.60 -14.08
CA SER A 357 7.31 -0.36 -12.78
C SER A 357 7.90 0.84 -12.04
N GLY A 358 9.19 1.12 -12.25
CA GLY A 358 9.87 2.30 -11.72
C GLY A 358 9.50 3.63 -12.38
N MET A 359 8.78 3.64 -13.50
CA MET A 359 8.38 4.87 -14.19
C MET A 359 7.28 5.61 -13.43
N THR A 360 7.21 6.92 -13.65
CA THR A 360 6.01 7.73 -13.36
C THR A 360 5.09 7.70 -14.58
N ASP A 361 3.81 8.03 -14.38
CA ASP A 361 2.83 8.07 -15.48
C ASP A 361 3.30 9.01 -16.61
N ARG A 362 3.74 10.21 -16.23
CA ARG A 362 4.24 11.20 -17.18
C ARG A 362 5.46 10.71 -17.95
N TYR A 363 6.39 10.03 -17.27
CA TYR A 363 7.57 9.48 -17.94
C TYR A 363 7.18 8.38 -18.94
N ALA A 364 6.27 7.49 -18.56
CA ALA A 364 5.76 6.43 -19.43
C ALA A 364 5.05 7.00 -20.67
N ILE A 365 4.20 8.02 -20.51
CA ILE A 365 3.51 8.71 -21.59
C ILE A 365 4.54 9.34 -22.55
N ASN A 366 5.50 10.10 -22.01
CA ASN A 366 6.50 10.79 -22.83
C ASN A 366 7.40 9.80 -23.57
N LEU A 367 7.86 8.75 -22.92
CA LEU A 367 8.67 7.72 -23.54
C LEU A 367 7.91 7.01 -24.68
N ASN A 368 6.59 6.75 -24.47
CA ASN A 368 5.76 6.15 -25.51
C ASN A 368 5.56 7.04 -26.75
N LYS A 369 5.68 8.38 -26.63
CA LYS A 369 5.58 9.32 -27.77
C LYS A 369 6.84 9.33 -28.64
N ILE A 370 8.00 9.04 -28.06
CA ILE A 370 9.30 9.02 -28.76
C ILE A 370 9.38 7.78 -29.67
N PHE A 371 8.54 6.79 -29.44
CA PHE A 371 8.43 5.54 -30.19
C PHE A 371 7.14 5.45 -30.99
#